data_45b093abcbcefd46b739fe9c6b40a79e
#
_entry.id   45b093abcbcefd46b739fe9c6b40a79e
#
_cell.length_a   1.000
_cell.length_b   1.000
_cell.length_c   1.000
_cell.angle_alpha   90.00
_cell.angle_beta   90.00
_cell.angle_gamma   90.00
#
_symmetry.space_group_name_H-M   'P 1'
#
loop_
_entity.id
_entity.type
_entity.pdbx_description
1 polymer ?
#
loop_
_entity_poly.entity_id
_entity_poly.type
_entity_poly.pdbx_seq_one_letter_code
_entity_poly.pdbx_strand_id
1 'polypeptide(L)'
;MHFFYVHIEATLKKRIIGANIVMSEIGLRTKMLVRDVMSNPVVTMDEDESSNKAAANMDMHDLGAVIVTNKAGKSIGIITERDLVIRVIAKNLKPDTVKAKEIMTTPLVTIEPEATISDAARRMTRLDIRRLGVIYKGNLVGIISSKDILAVMPELIEIMQERSRIEGEARTEEIEEVPLSGNCDRCNVYSESLKERNGENICDECRIELEQEK
;
A
#
# COMPACT_ATOMS: atom_id res chain seq x y z
N MET A 1 -17.88 -21.62 -17.41
CA MET A 1 -17.62 -20.69 -16.31
C MET A 1 -16.46 -21.09 -15.40
N HIS A 2 -15.88 -22.31 -15.55
CA HIS A 2 -14.78 -22.82 -14.70
C HIS A 2 -13.38 -22.66 -15.31
N PHE A 3 -13.26 -22.27 -16.57
CA PHE A 3 -11.96 -22.16 -17.28
C PHE A 3 -11.24 -20.80 -17.09
N PHE A 4 -11.96 -19.77 -16.69
CA PHE A 4 -11.38 -18.42 -16.50
C PHE A 4 -10.63 -18.23 -15.18
N TYR A 5 -10.99 -19.00 -14.14
CA TYR A 5 -10.36 -18.85 -12.81
C TYR A 5 -8.93 -19.42 -12.77
N VAL A 6 -8.64 -20.44 -13.53
CA VAL A 6 -7.32 -21.12 -13.52
C VAL A 6 -6.21 -20.28 -14.18
N HIS A 7 -6.57 -19.42 -15.14
CA HIS A 7 -5.57 -18.61 -15.86
C HIS A 7 -5.08 -17.39 -15.05
N ILE A 8 -5.92 -16.86 -14.16
CA ILE A 8 -5.57 -15.73 -13.27
C ILE A 8 -4.61 -16.17 -12.17
N GLU A 9 -4.83 -17.35 -11.58
CA GLU A 9 -3.92 -17.91 -10.57
C GLU A 9 -2.53 -18.26 -11.13
N ALA A 10 -2.45 -18.75 -12.36
CA ALA A 10 -1.17 -19.08 -12.98
C ALA A 10 -0.33 -17.85 -13.30
N THR A 11 -0.95 -16.74 -13.65
CA THR A 11 -0.26 -15.48 -13.98
C THR A 11 0.19 -14.75 -12.69
N LEU A 12 -0.61 -14.80 -11.63
CA LEU A 12 -0.22 -14.28 -10.30
C LEU A 12 0.91 -15.11 -9.67
N LYS A 13 0.83 -16.47 -9.72
CA LYS A 13 1.89 -17.33 -9.20
C LYS A 13 3.24 -17.16 -9.91
N LYS A 14 3.27 -16.93 -11.21
CA LYS A 14 4.54 -16.67 -11.93
C LYS A 14 5.20 -15.35 -11.57
N ARG A 15 4.44 -14.34 -11.15
CA ARG A 15 4.98 -13.04 -10.66
C ARG A 15 5.54 -13.11 -9.23
N ILE A 16 4.96 -13.96 -8.38
CA ILE A 16 5.35 -14.09 -6.97
C ILE A 16 6.67 -14.86 -6.82
N ILE A 17 6.95 -15.85 -7.67
CA ILE A 17 8.17 -16.69 -7.59
C ILE A 17 9.45 -15.92 -7.94
N GLY A 18 9.37 -14.86 -8.74
CA GLY A 18 10.53 -14.01 -9.06
C GLY A 18 10.94 -13.04 -7.93
N ALA A 19 10.04 -12.71 -7.02
CA ALA A 19 10.28 -11.76 -5.93
C ALA A 19 10.89 -12.42 -4.67
N ASN A 20 10.77 -13.75 -4.52
CA ASN A 20 11.17 -14.46 -3.30
C ASN A 20 12.67 -14.79 -3.18
N ILE A 21 13.51 -14.54 -4.20
CA ILE A 21 14.92 -14.99 -4.18
C ILE A 21 15.90 -13.94 -3.65
N VAL A 22 15.49 -12.69 -3.45
CA VAL A 22 16.42 -11.60 -3.06
C VAL A 22 16.24 -11.12 -1.61
N MET A 23 15.35 -11.71 -0.82
CA MET A 23 14.96 -11.17 0.49
C MET A 23 15.75 -11.69 1.70
N SER A 24 16.81 -12.51 1.53
CA SER A 24 17.49 -13.12 2.70
C SER A 24 18.78 -12.45 3.16
N GLU A 25 19.28 -11.40 2.53
CA GLU A 25 20.66 -10.95 2.85
C GLU A 25 20.90 -9.47 3.13
N ILE A 26 19.94 -8.57 3.26
CA ILE A 26 20.27 -7.20 3.68
C ILE A 26 19.15 -6.64 4.56
N GLY A 27 19.47 -6.28 5.82
CA GLY A 27 18.61 -5.56 6.78
C GLY A 27 18.25 -4.14 6.35
N LEU A 28 17.81 -3.94 5.11
CA LEU A 28 17.32 -2.70 4.57
C LEU A 28 15.79 -2.71 4.59
N ARG A 29 15.19 -1.63 5.06
CA ARG A 29 13.77 -1.30 4.93
C ARG A 29 13.40 -1.43 3.44
N THR A 30 12.96 -2.58 3.01
CA THR A 30 12.56 -2.83 1.62
C THR A 30 11.29 -2.03 1.36
N LYS A 31 11.44 -0.81 0.86
CA LYS A 31 10.32 0.01 0.42
C LYS A 31 9.80 -0.63 -0.86
N MET A 32 8.59 -1.20 -0.82
CA MET A 32 7.93 -1.69 -2.02
C MET A 32 7.69 -0.55 -3.00
N LEU A 33 8.12 -0.72 -4.23
CA LEU A 33 8.07 0.31 -5.27
C LEU A 33 6.84 0.13 -6.17
N VAL A 34 6.44 1.20 -6.82
CA VAL A 34 5.30 1.19 -7.76
C VAL A 34 5.49 0.15 -8.86
N ARG A 35 6.70 -0.01 -9.41
CA ARG A 35 7.02 -1.00 -10.46
C ARG A 35 6.80 -2.45 -10.03
N ASP A 36 6.87 -2.74 -8.72
CA ASP A 36 6.72 -4.10 -8.19
C ASP A 36 5.25 -4.54 -8.15
N VAL A 37 4.32 -3.54 -8.19
CA VAL A 37 2.88 -3.73 -7.97
C VAL A 37 2.04 -3.29 -9.17
N MET A 38 2.54 -2.37 -10.00
CA MET A 38 1.81 -1.84 -11.15
C MET A 38 1.37 -2.92 -12.13
N SER A 39 0.24 -2.71 -12.79
CA SER A 39 -0.22 -3.53 -13.91
C SER A 39 0.42 -3.07 -15.22
N ASN A 40 0.88 -4.02 -16.04
CA ASN A 40 1.37 -3.85 -17.40
C ASN A 40 1.09 -5.13 -18.23
N PRO A 41 0.91 -5.06 -19.55
CA PRO A 41 0.82 -3.85 -20.36
C PRO A 41 -0.44 -3.03 -20.06
N VAL A 42 -0.41 -1.74 -20.40
CA VAL A 42 -1.56 -0.83 -20.24
C VAL A 42 -2.40 -0.83 -21.49
N VAL A 43 -3.71 -1.00 -21.33
CA VAL A 43 -4.66 -0.82 -22.44
C VAL A 43 -4.87 0.66 -22.70
N THR A 44 -4.63 1.08 -23.93
CA THR A 44 -4.77 2.47 -24.39
C THR A 44 -5.76 2.56 -25.52
N MET A 45 -6.32 3.76 -25.74
CA MET A 45 -7.17 4.08 -26.88
C MET A 45 -6.86 5.48 -27.42
N ASP A 46 -7.21 5.74 -28.68
CA ASP A 46 -7.03 7.06 -29.29
C ASP A 46 -8.10 8.05 -28.78
N GLU A 47 -7.73 9.32 -28.68
CA GLU A 47 -8.60 10.40 -28.22
C GLU A 47 -9.86 10.63 -29.08
N ASP A 48 -9.82 10.23 -30.36
CA ASP A 48 -10.92 10.35 -31.30
C ASP A 48 -11.82 9.09 -31.37
N GLU A 49 -11.46 7.99 -30.69
CA GLU A 49 -12.30 6.79 -30.57
C GLU A 49 -13.55 7.08 -29.73
N SER A 50 -14.62 6.28 -29.95
CA SER A 50 -15.90 6.48 -29.25
C SER A 50 -15.87 5.98 -27.80
N SER A 51 -16.74 6.55 -26.97
CA SER A 51 -16.92 6.10 -25.59
C SER A 51 -17.41 4.64 -25.49
N ASN A 52 -18.13 4.15 -26.51
CA ASN A 52 -18.50 2.75 -26.63
C ASN A 52 -17.25 1.84 -26.74
N LYS A 53 -16.23 2.28 -27.48
CA LYS A 53 -14.96 1.56 -27.58
C LYS A 53 -14.22 1.50 -26.25
N ALA A 54 -14.30 2.59 -25.45
CA ALA A 54 -13.75 2.59 -24.09
C ALA A 54 -14.42 1.51 -23.21
N ALA A 55 -15.75 1.44 -23.23
CA ALA A 55 -16.52 0.43 -22.52
C ALA A 55 -16.18 -1.01 -22.97
N ALA A 56 -16.10 -1.22 -24.28
CA ALA A 56 -15.73 -2.52 -24.86
C ALA A 56 -14.32 -2.96 -24.47
N ASN A 57 -13.35 -2.04 -24.44
CA ASN A 57 -11.99 -2.34 -23.97
C ASN A 57 -11.96 -2.69 -22.48
N MET A 58 -12.76 -2.00 -21.66
CA MET A 58 -12.88 -2.32 -20.22
C MET A 58 -13.45 -3.71 -20.00
N ASP A 59 -14.52 -4.06 -20.69
CA ASP A 59 -15.18 -5.37 -20.60
C ASP A 59 -14.26 -6.49 -21.11
N MET A 60 -13.66 -6.32 -22.28
CA MET A 60 -12.78 -7.32 -22.90
C MET A 60 -11.56 -7.68 -22.02
N HIS A 61 -11.03 -6.71 -21.28
CA HIS A 61 -9.81 -6.86 -20.48
C HIS A 61 -10.05 -6.92 -18.98
N ASP A 62 -11.31 -6.92 -18.51
CA ASP A 62 -11.70 -6.84 -17.09
C ASP A 62 -11.04 -5.65 -16.37
N LEU A 63 -11.15 -4.48 -16.97
CA LEU A 63 -10.54 -3.24 -16.51
C LEU A 63 -11.60 -2.20 -16.12
N GLY A 64 -11.36 -1.47 -15.06
CA GLY A 64 -12.21 -0.33 -14.67
C GLY A 64 -11.71 1.02 -15.20
N ALA A 65 -10.73 1.04 -16.12
CA ALA A 65 -10.26 2.25 -16.76
C ALA A 65 -9.40 1.96 -18.00
N VAL A 66 -9.35 2.93 -18.93
CA VAL A 66 -8.52 2.92 -20.14
C VAL A 66 -7.75 4.23 -20.23
N ILE A 67 -6.48 4.18 -20.60
CA ILE A 67 -5.68 5.38 -20.84
C ILE A 67 -5.94 5.92 -22.25
N VAL A 68 -6.12 7.24 -22.35
CA VAL A 68 -6.32 7.92 -23.62
C VAL A 68 -5.00 8.50 -24.11
N THR A 69 -4.70 8.22 -25.38
CA THR A 69 -3.52 8.75 -26.06
C THR A 69 -3.92 9.72 -27.17
N ASN A 70 -3.07 10.70 -27.42
CA ASN A 70 -3.22 11.55 -28.59
C ASN A 70 -2.62 10.88 -29.84
N LYS A 71 -2.76 11.53 -31.00
CA LYS A 71 -2.24 11.04 -32.31
C LYS A 71 -0.71 10.83 -32.34
N ALA A 72 0.02 11.45 -31.43
CA ALA A 72 1.46 11.23 -31.26
C ALA A 72 1.80 10.06 -30.32
N GLY A 73 0.79 9.31 -29.83
CA GLY A 73 0.96 8.20 -28.91
C GLY A 73 1.23 8.60 -27.46
N LYS A 74 1.17 9.90 -27.14
CA LYS A 74 1.38 10.40 -25.78
C LYS A 74 0.11 10.21 -24.95
N SER A 75 0.24 9.65 -23.76
CA SER A 75 -0.85 9.49 -22.79
C SER A 75 -1.27 10.85 -22.24
N ILE A 76 -2.53 11.24 -22.47
CA ILE A 76 -3.06 12.58 -22.17
C ILE A 76 -4.16 12.56 -21.10
N GLY A 77 -4.85 11.43 -20.92
CA GLY A 77 -5.95 11.32 -19.99
C GLY A 77 -6.31 9.88 -19.65
N ILE A 78 -7.34 9.73 -18.86
CA ILE A 78 -7.90 8.46 -18.43
C ILE A 78 -9.44 8.51 -18.51
N ILE A 79 -10.06 7.42 -18.93
CA ILE A 79 -11.51 7.20 -18.83
C ILE A 79 -11.73 6.06 -17.85
N THR A 80 -12.62 6.27 -16.89
CA THR A 80 -13.05 5.27 -15.91
C THR A 80 -14.51 4.87 -16.14
N GLU A 81 -14.95 3.77 -15.54
CA GLU A 81 -16.36 3.37 -15.51
C GLU A 81 -17.27 4.51 -15.02
N ARG A 82 -16.81 5.26 -14.00
CA ARG A 82 -17.53 6.41 -13.46
C ARG A 82 -17.70 7.53 -14.51
N ASP A 83 -16.69 7.77 -15.34
CA ASP A 83 -16.78 8.79 -16.40
C ASP A 83 -17.82 8.39 -17.45
N LEU A 84 -17.89 7.12 -17.84
CA LEU A 84 -18.91 6.59 -18.75
C LEU A 84 -20.32 6.77 -18.15
N VAL A 85 -20.50 6.43 -16.88
CA VAL A 85 -21.81 6.58 -16.22
C VAL A 85 -22.21 8.05 -16.13
N ILE A 86 -21.34 8.93 -15.66
CA ILE A 86 -21.70 10.34 -15.36
C ILE A 86 -21.70 11.21 -16.62
N ARG A 87 -20.76 10.99 -17.54
CA ARG A 87 -20.54 11.89 -18.67
C ARG A 87 -21.25 11.44 -19.95
N VAL A 88 -21.68 10.17 -20.04
CA VAL A 88 -22.40 9.62 -21.18
C VAL A 88 -23.81 9.20 -20.78
N ILE A 89 -23.94 8.19 -19.91
CA ILE A 89 -25.26 7.57 -19.61
C ILE A 89 -26.17 8.54 -18.87
N ALA A 90 -25.70 9.19 -17.81
CA ALA A 90 -26.51 10.14 -17.03
C ALA A 90 -26.94 11.38 -17.84
N LYS A 91 -26.23 11.67 -18.95
CA LYS A 91 -26.58 12.74 -19.89
C LYS A 91 -27.41 12.28 -21.08
N ASN A 92 -27.81 11.01 -21.12
CA ASN A 92 -28.56 10.38 -22.19
C ASN A 92 -27.90 10.57 -23.60
N LEU A 93 -26.55 10.54 -23.64
CA LEU A 93 -25.79 10.65 -24.86
C LEU A 93 -25.64 9.27 -25.52
N LYS A 94 -25.55 9.23 -26.85
CA LYS A 94 -25.28 7.99 -27.59
C LYS A 94 -23.78 7.65 -27.51
N PRO A 95 -23.38 6.51 -26.91
CA PRO A 95 -21.97 6.19 -26.70
C PRO A 95 -21.11 6.15 -27.96
N ASP A 96 -21.69 5.78 -29.10
CA ASP A 96 -20.97 5.71 -30.38
C ASP A 96 -20.60 7.09 -30.96
N THR A 97 -21.31 8.15 -30.54
CA THR A 97 -21.10 9.51 -31.06
C THR A 97 -20.21 10.37 -30.20
N VAL A 98 -20.00 9.98 -28.95
CA VAL A 98 -19.20 10.72 -27.97
C VAL A 98 -17.75 10.23 -28.04
N LYS A 99 -16.81 11.14 -28.23
CA LYS A 99 -15.40 10.82 -28.35
C LYS A 99 -14.72 10.71 -26.97
N ALA A 100 -13.66 9.90 -26.88
CA ALA A 100 -12.85 9.71 -25.69
C ALA A 100 -12.37 11.03 -25.08
N LYS A 101 -11.88 11.96 -25.90
CA LYS A 101 -11.43 13.29 -25.47
C LYS A 101 -12.51 14.16 -24.79
N GLU A 102 -13.79 13.89 -25.08
CA GLU A 102 -14.91 14.66 -24.51
C GLU A 102 -15.26 14.21 -23.09
N ILE A 103 -14.92 12.97 -22.76
CA ILE A 103 -15.28 12.36 -21.48
C ILE A 103 -14.10 11.96 -20.62
N MET A 104 -12.85 12.00 -21.12
CA MET A 104 -11.67 11.68 -20.34
C MET A 104 -11.44 12.69 -19.22
N THR A 105 -10.80 12.24 -18.17
CA THR A 105 -10.19 13.09 -17.16
C THR A 105 -8.77 13.42 -17.59
N THR A 106 -8.46 14.69 -17.75
CA THR A 106 -7.16 15.19 -18.21
C THR A 106 -6.72 16.37 -17.34
N PRO A 107 -5.40 16.61 -17.11
CA PRO A 107 -4.30 15.76 -17.55
C PRO A 107 -4.23 14.42 -16.78
N LEU A 108 -3.61 13.41 -17.40
CA LEU A 108 -3.32 12.15 -16.71
C LEU A 108 -2.41 12.40 -15.53
N VAL A 109 -2.86 12.03 -14.32
CA VAL A 109 -2.00 12.08 -13.13
C VAL A 109 -1.07 10.88 -13.14
N THR A 110 0.22 11.15 -12.97
CA THR A 110 1.26 10.14 -13.15
C THR A 110 2.17 10.00 -11.93
N ILE A 111 2.91 8.90 -11.87
CA ILE A 111 3.94 8.64 -10.87
C ILE A 111 5.11 7.89 -11.53
N GLU A 112 6.29 7.98 -10.95
CA GLU A 112 7.47 7.25 -11.42
C GLU A 112 7.49 5.81 -10.88
N PRO A 113 8.05 4.83 -11.62
CA PRO A 113 8.10 3.44 -11.19
C PRO A 113 8.95 3.21 -9.94
N GLU A 114 9.93 4.08 -9.66
CA GLU A 114 10.80 4.05 -8.48
C GLU A 114 10.18 4.68 -7.23
N ALA A 115 9.03 5.33 -7.35
CA ALA A 115 8.28 5.84 -6.20
C ALA A 115 7.76 4.69 -5.33
N THR A 116 7.53 4.94 -4.04
CA THR A 116 6.96 3.92 -3.15
C THR A 116 5.45 3.78 -3.30
N ILE A 117 4.91 2.60 -2.97
CA ILE A 117 3.44 2.41 -2.93
C ILE A 117 2.77 3.36 -1.93
N SER A 118 3.47 3.74 -0.86
CA SER A 118 2.98 4.74 0.11
C SER A 118 2.87 6.13 -0.51
N ASP A 119 3.80 6.51 -1.40
CA ASP A 119 3.72 7.77 -2.15
C ASP A 119 2.56 7.74 -3.13
N ALA A 120 2.34 6.61 -3.82
CA ALA A 120 1.20 6.41 -4.69
C ALA A 120 -0.12 6.54 -3.93
N ALA A 121 -0.26 5.86 -2.78
CA ALA A 121 -1.44 5.93 -1.94
C ALA A 121 -1.74 7.36 -1.44
N ARG A 122 -0.72 8.06 -0.93
CA ARG A 122 -0.86 9.47 -0.51
C ARG A 122 -1.30 10.38 -1.66
N ARG A 123 -0.74 10.17 -2.86
CA ARG A 123 -1.10 10.96 -4.04
C ARG A 123 -2.54 10.70 -4.48
N MET A 124 -2.97 9.44 -4.48
CA MET A 124 -4.35 9.06 -4.77
C MET A 124 -5.33 9.70 -3.79
N THR A 125 -5.06 9.60 -2.47
CA THR A 125 -5.91 10.18 -1.41
C THR A 125 -5.99 11.71 -1.52
N ARG A 126 -4.85 12.39 -1.70
CA ARG A 126 -4.81 13.86 -1.80
C ARG A 126 -5.59 14.41 -2.98
N LEU A 127 -5.63 13.68 -4.10
CA LEU A 127 -6.28 14.11 -5.33
C LEU A 127 -7.67 13.48 -5.52
N ASP A 128 -8.15 12.69 -4.56
CA ASP A 128 -9.40 11.92 -4.62
C ASP A 128 -9.52 11.06 -5.89
N ILE A 129 -8.42 10.41 -6.27
CA ILE A 129 -8.35 9.50 -7.42
C ILE A 129 -7.91 8.12 -6.99
N ARG A 130 -8.24 7.09 -7.78
CA ARG A 130 -7.94 5.68 -7.47
C ARG A 130 -6.90 5.07 -8.39
N ARG A 131 -6.39 5.81 -9.38
CA ARG A 131 -5.43 5.31 -10.38
C ARG A 131 -4.42 6.36 -10.75
N LEU A 132 -3.20 5.92 -11.03
CA LEU A 132 -2.11 6.76 -11.54
C LEU A 132 -1.48 6.05 -12.74
N GLY A 133 -1.20 6.81 -13.81
CA GLY A 133 -0.34 6.32 -14.88
C GLY A 133 1.10 6.23 -14.38
N VAL A 134 1.81 5.17 -14.72
CA VAL A 134 3.24 5.05 -14.39
C VAL A 134 4.05 5.44 -15.60
N ILE A 135 4.84 6.50 -15.46
CA ILE A 135 5.64 7.08 -16.55
C ILE A 135 7.12 6.91 -16.24
N TYR A 136 7.87 6.37 -17.19
CA TYR A 136 9.32 6.28 -17.14
C TYR A 136 9.93 6.93 -18.38
N LYS A 137 10.81 7.91 -18.20
CA LYS A 137 11.47 8.65 -19.30
C LYS A 137 10.48 9.16 -20.35
N GLY A 138 9.31 9.66 -19.90
CA GLY A 138 8.27 10.20 -20.78
C GLY A 138 7.31 9.17 -21.41
N ASN A 139 7.56 7.87 -21.22
CA ASN A 139 6.73 6.79 -21.77
C ASN A 139 5.84 6.18 -20.69
N LEU A 140 4.61 5.82 -21.05
CA LEU A 140 3.71 5.06 -20.19
C LEU A 140 4.21 3.61 -20.09
N VAL A 141 4.57 3.18 -18.88
CA VAL A 141 5.09 1.83 -18.61
C VAL A 141 4.16 0.96 -17.78
N GLY A 142 3.15 1.56 -17.14
CA GLY A 142 2.21 0.85 -16.30
C GLY A 142 1.05 1.74 -15.83
N ILE A 143 0.16 1.13 -15.08
CA ILE A 143 -0.89 1.79 -14.30
C ILE A 143 -0.91 1.17 -12.92
N ILE A 144 -1.07 1.99 -11.88
CA ILE A 144 -1.26 1.52 -10.51
C ILE A 144 -2.60 2.02 -9.97
N SER A 145 -3.34 1.15 -9.31
CA SER A 145 -4.62 1.48 -8.68
C SER A 145 -4.60 1.21 -7.18
N SER A 146 -5.60 1.75 -6.47
CA SER A 146 -5.81 1.43 -5.05
C SER A 146 -6.07 -0.08 -4.83
N LYS A 147 -6.67 -0.78 -5.81
CA LYS A 147 -6.87 -2.24 -5.75
C LYS A 147 -5.53 -2.98 -5.74
N ASP A 148 -4.57 -2.55 -6.56
CA ASP A 148 -3.23 -3.16 -6.63
C ASP A 148 -2.49 -2.97 -5.31
N ILE A 149 -2.59 -1.79 -4.70
CA ILE A 149 -2.00 -1.51 -3.37
C ILE A 149 -2.63 -2.40 -2.29
N LEU A 150 -3.97 -2.52 -2.28
CA LEU A 150 -4.68 -3.36 -1.32
C LEU A 150 -4.35 -4.85 -1.49
N ALA A 151 -4.08 -5.30 -2.70
CA ALA A 151 -3.76 -6.71 -2.98
C ALA A 151 -2.45 -7.17 -2.33
N VAL A 152 -1.49 -6.27 -2.08
CA VAL A 152 -0.20 -6.60 -1.43
C VAL A 152 -0.19 -6.32 0.07
N MET A 153 -1.26 -5.75 0.64
CA MET A 153 -1.34 -5.44 2.07
C MET A 153 -1.22 -6.66 2.99
N PRO A 154 -1.85 -7.83 2.71
CA PRO A 154 -1.71 -9.01 3.55
C PRO A 154 -0.25 -9.44 3.72
N GLU A 155 0.52 -9.50 2.63
CA GLU A 155 1.94 -9.86 2.65
C GLU A 155 2.77 -8.88 3.47
N LEU A 156 2.47 -7.58 3.37
CA LEU A 156 3.15 -6.56 4.17
C LEU A 156 2.86 -6.72 5.67
N ILE A 157 1.64 -7.06 6.05
CA ILE A 157 1.25 -7.30 7.43
C ILE A 157 2.00 -8.52 7.99
N GLU A 158 2.08 -9.62 7.25
CA GLU A 158 2.82 -10.83 7.65
C GLU A 158 4.31 -10.52 7.88
N ILE A 159 4.94 -9.78 6.96
CA ILE A 159 6.34 -9.36 7.10
C ILE A 159 6.53 -8.48 8.35
N MET A 160 5.61 -7.56 8.62
CA MET A 160 5.67 -6.69 9.79
C MET A 160 5.49 -7.48 11.09
N GLN A 161 4.59 -8.46 11.12
CA GLN A 161 4.37 -9.33 12.28
C GLN A 161 5.61 -10.19 12.57
N GLU A 162 6.20 -10.78 11.54
CA GLU A 162 7.41 -11.59 11.69
C GLU A 162 8.59 -10.76 12.18
N ARG A 163 8.77 -9.54 11.67
CA ARG A 163 9.79 -8.62 12.20
C ARG A 163 9.58 -8.28 13.66
N SER A 164 8.34 -7.98 14.06
CA SER A 164 8.02 -7.68 15.45
C SER A 164 8.31 -8.86 16.37
N ARG A 165 8.14 -10.09 15.89
CA ARG A 165 8.53 -11.29 16.63
C ARG A 165 10.05 -11.39 16.80
N ILE A 166 10.81 -11.26 15.72
CA ILE A 166 12.27 -11.33 15.74
C ILE A 166 12.87 -10.21 16.62
N GLU A 167 12.35 -8.98 16.49
CA GLU A 167 12.78 -7.83 17.29
C GLU A 167 12.33 -7.96 18.75
N GLY A 168 11.20 -8.63 19.02
CA GLY A 168 10.72 -8.94 20.37
C GLY A 168 11.55 -10.02 21.05
N GLU A 169 11.97 -11.05 20.33
CA GLU A 169 12.85 -12.11 20.85
C GLU A 169 14.27 -11.59 21.13
N ALA A 170 14.76 -10.62 20.34
CA ALA A 170 16.06 -9.98 20.58
C ALA A 170 16.05 -8.99 21.78
N ARG A 171 14.87 -8.56 22.25
CA ARG A 171 14.73 -7.66 23.39
C ARG A 171 14.47 -8.37 24.71
N THR A 172 14.40 -9.70 24.74
CA THR A 172 14.25 -10.46 25.98
C THR A 172 15.57 -10.67 26.75
N GLU A 173 16.69 -10.23 26.19
CA GLU A 173 17.94 -10.12 26.91
C GLU A 173 18.17 -8.65 27.27
N GLU A 174 18.03 -8.32 28.59
CA GLU A 174 18.21 -7.02 29.23
C GLU A 174 17.01 -6.03 29.11
N ILE A 175 15.90 -6.39 29.76
CA ILE A 175 15.13 -5.33 30.42
C ILE A 175 15.95 -4.96 31.66
N GLU A 176 16.86 -3.98 31.57
CA GLU A 176 17.24 -3.19 32.70
C GLU A 176 15.94 -2.61 33.29
N GLU A 177 15.52 -3.13 34.44
CA GLU A 177 14.39 -2.59 35.20
C GLU A 177 14.70 -1.11 35.42
N VAL A 178 14.00 -0.22 34.70
CA VAL A 178 14.09 1.22 34.96
C VAL A 178 13.67 1.37 36.44
N PRO A 179 14.56 1.80 37.32
CA PRO A 179 14.24 1.85 38.76
C PRO A 179 13.06 2.82 38.94
N LEU A 180 12.00 2.34 39.56
CA LEU A 180 10.86 3.16 39.91
C LEU A 180 11.29 4.15 40.98
N SER A 181 11.18 5.46 40.72
CA SER A 181 11.48 6.50 41.69
C SER A 181 10.19 7.03 42.33
N GLY A 182 10.19 7.26 43.63
CA GLY A 182 9.03 7.75 44.35
C GLY A 182 9.15 7.59 45.87
N ASN A 183 8.07 7.79 46.58
CA ASN A 183 8.03 7.55 48.03
C ASN A 183 7.79 6.05 48.29
N CYS A 184 8.59 5.50 49.19
CA CYS A 184 8.44 4.13 49.65
C CYS A 184 7.12 3.95 50.41
N ASP A 185 6.31 2.94 50.05
CA ASP A 185 5.01 2.69 50.64
C ASP A 185 5.11 2.31 52.15
N ARG A 186 6.30 1.89 52.59
CA ARG A 186 6.51 1.44 53.99
C ARG A 186 7.08 2.55 54.88
N CYS A 187 8.14 3.26 54.50
CA CYS A 187 8.76 4.30 55.31
C CYS A 187 8.44 5.73 54.88
N ASN A 188 7.75 5.89 53.76
CA ASN A 188 7.37 7.16 53.13
C ASN A 188 8.54 8.10 52.74
N VAL A 189 9.78 7.56 52.72
CA VAL A 189 10.98 8.30 52.26
C VAL A 189 11.10 8.17 50.76
N TYR A 190 11.48 9.27 50.09
CA TYR A 190 11.74 9.27 48.66
C TYR A 190 12.97 8.41 48.33
N SER A 191 12.84 7.55 47.33
CA SER A 191 13.91 6.69 46.81
C SER A 191 13.93 6.74 45.27
N GLU A 192 15.11 6.74 44.69
CA GLU A 192 15.34 6.63 43.26
C GLU A 192 15.33 5.18 42.75
N SER A 193 15.22 4.22 43.69
CA SER A 193 15.31 2.80 43.41
C SER A 193 14.25 2.03 44.23
N LEU A 194 12.99 2.18 43.85
CA LEU A 194 11.90 1.39 44.39
C LEU A 194 11.77 0.06 43.65
N LYS A 195 11.45 -1.01 44.39
CA LYS A 195 11.06 -2.30 43.79
C LYS A 195 9.70 -2.74 44.35
N GLU A 196 8.87 -3.24 43.45
CA GLU A 196 7.60 -3.84 43.85
C GLU A 196 7.81 -5.17 44.57
N ARG A 197 7.19 -5.31 45.75
CA ARG A 197 7.15 -6.56 46.51
C ARG A 197 5.78 -6.69 47.18
N ASN A 198 5.05 -7.74 46.86
CA ASN A 198 3.68 -7.99 47.35
C ASN A 198 2.67 -6.84 47.09
N GLY A 199 2.82 -6.10 46.02
CA GLY A 199 1.95 -4.98 45.68
C GLY A 199 2.36 -3.63 46.29
N GLU A 200 3.49 -3.55 47.03
CA GLU A 200 4.05 -2.34 47.62
C GLU A 200 5.39 -1.98 46.96
N ASN A 201 5.59 -0.69 46.66
CA ASN A 201 6.84 -0.17 46.14
C ASN A 201 7.76 0.22 47.28
N ILE A 202 8.78 -0.58 47.58
CA ILE A 202 9.63 -0.42 48.75
C ILE A 202 11.07 -0.06 48.38
N CYS A 203 11.69 0.81 49.18
CA CYS A 203 13.08 1.21 49.03
C CYS A 203 14.06 0.09 49.44
N ASP A 204 15.33 0.25 49.11
CA ASP A 204 16.38 -0.72 49.40
C ASP A 204 16.53 -1.00 50.89
N GLU A 205 16.43 0.05 51.75
CA GLU A 205 16.54 -0.09 53.22
C GLU A 205 15.40 -0.95 53.78
N CYS A 206 14.16 -0.67 53.43
CA CYS A 206 13.02 -1.46 53.85
C CYS A 206 13.04 -2.92 53.33
N ARG A 207 13.67 -3.16 52.18
CA ARG A 207 13.88 -4.54 51.68
C ARG A 207 14.86 -5.33 52.55
N ILE A 208 15.96 -4.68 52.94
CA ILE A 208 16.99 -5.30 53.80
C ILE A 208 16.38 -5.63 55.16
N GLU A 209 15.59 -4.73 55.75
CA GLU A 209 14.89 -4.99 57.03
C GLU A 209 13.97 -6.21 56.95
N LEU A 210 13.20 -6.32 55.87
CA LEU A 210 12.29 -7.46 55.61
C LEU A 210 13.02 -8.80 55.41
N GLU A 211 14.27 -8.77 54.99
CA GLU A 211 15.10 -9.98 54.85
C GLU A 211 15.74 -10.43 56.16
N GLN A 212 15.92 -9.51 57.13
CA GLN A 212 16.48 -9.79 58.45
C GLN A 212 15.41 -10.26 59.45
N GLU A 213 14.11 -10.05 59.17
CA GLU A 213 12.99 -10.50 60.00
C GLU A 213 12.56 -11.97 59.76
N LYS A 214 13.28 -12.71 58.90
CA LYS A 214 13.05 -14.13 58.63
C LYS A 214 14.09 -15.00 59.34
#